data_d62e9cb4498660f7df371a47ac43fa05
#
_entry.id   d62e9cb4498660f7df371a47ac43fa05
#
_cell.length_a   1.000
_cell.length_b   1.000
_cell.length_c   1.000
_cell.angle_alpha   90.00
_cell.angle_beta   90.00
_cell.angle_gamma   90.00
#
_symmetry.space_group_name_H-M   'P 1'
#
loop_
_entity.id
_entity.type
_entity.pdbx_description
1 polymer ?
#
loop_
_entity_poly.entity_id
_entity_poly.type
_entity_poly.pdbx_seq_one_letter_code
_entity_poly.pdbx_strand_id
1 'polypeptide(L)'
;DVGIPNGLPVDEWGIRVENCRPVGSSVSRGGAANGPAAVYALQKYIDWLKAYAPSEAPGMTFSESGPVPAQGHIAQQIFWYTTFTADMIKEGLAVVNEDGTPKWRMAPSPHGPYWQEGMKLGYQDTGAWTLLKSTPLDRRKAAWLYAQFVTAKTVSLKKTVVGLTPIRDSDIRSQAMSDLAPKLGGLVEFYRSSARTAWTPTGTNVPDYPKLAQLWWANVANAVSG
;
A
#
# COMPACT_ATOMS: atom_id res chain seq x y z
N ASP A 1 -0.45 -9.86 -4.88
CA ASP A 1 -0.23 -11.17 -5.40
C ASP A 1 0.36 -12.08 -4.36
N VAL A 2 -0.17 -13.25 -4.32
CA VAL A 2 0.11 -14.26 -3.32
C VAL A 2 1.02 -15.36 -3.82
N GLY A 3 1.82 -15.09 -4.84
CA GLY A 3 2.73 -16.05 -5.45
C GLY A 3 3.50 -16.90 -4.47
N ILE A 4 2.83 -17.88 -3.89
CA ILE A 4 3.42 -18.75 -2.89
C ILE A 4 4.08 -19.92 -3.59
N PRO A 5 5.35 -20.13 -3.37
CA PRO A 5 6.01 -21.32 -3.84
C PRO A 5 5.49 -22.53 -3.04
N ASN A 6 4.67 -23.35 -3.65
CA ASN A 6 4.24 -24.62 -3.08
C ASN A 6 5.18 -25.75 -3.52
N GLY A 7 6.47 -25.53 -3.34
CA GLY A 7 7.53 -26.47 -3.67
C GLY A 7 7.99 -26.45 -5.15
N LEU A 8 7.39 -25.59 -5.98
CA LEU A 8 7.77 -25.46 -7.37
C LEU A 8 8.50 -24.13 -7.62
N PRO A 9 9.48 -24.10 -8.51
CA PRO A 9 10.12 -22.87 -8.91
C PRO A 9 9.10 -21.93 -9.53
N VAL A 10 8.93 -20.76 -8.91
CA VAL A 10 8.19 -19.62 -9.43
C VAL A 10 9.10 -18.42 -9.35
N ASP A 11 8.88 -17.44 -10.20
CA ASP A 11 9.55 -16.17 -10.01
C ASP A 11 9.03 -15.45 -8.75
N GLU A 12 9.66 -14.34 -8.39
CA GLU A 12 9.27 -13.56 -7.21
C GLU A 12 7.83 -13.00 -7.25
N TRP A 13 7.18 -13.05 -8.41
CA TRP A 13 5.83 -12.57 -8.66
C TRP A 13 4.78 -13.70 -8.69
N GLY A 14 5.21 -14.94 -8.57
CA GLY A 14 4.33 -16.09 -8.69
C GLY A 14 3.86 -16.36 -10.12
N ILE A 15 4.53 -15.79 -11.11
CA ILE A 15 4.25 -15.98 -12.54
C ILE A 15 5.21 -17.02 -13.11
N ARG A 16 4.68 -17.96 -13.87
CA ARG A 16 5.53 -18.88 -14.61
C ARG A 16 6.11 -18.20 -15.83
N VAL A 17 7.42 -18.23 -15.96
CA VAL A 17 8.16 -17.69 -17.10
C VAL A 17 8.89 -18.80 -17.82
N GLU A 18 8.68 -18.91 -19.10
CA GLU A 18 9.39 -19.84 -19.99
C GLU A 18 10.00 -19.03 -21.17
N ASN A 19 11.28 -19.19 -21.42
CA ASN A 19 11.99 -18.45 -22.46
C ASN A 19 11.76 -16.93 -22.40
N CYS A 20 11.84 -16.36 -21.20
CA CYS A 20 11.58 -14.93 -20.92
C CYS A 20 10.16 -14.47 -21.27
N ARG A 21 9.20 -15.36 -21.38
CA ARG A 21 7.79 -15.03 -21.64
C ARG A 21 6.91 -15.54 -20.50
N PRO A 22 6.01 -14.71 -19.94
CA PRO A 22 5.02 -15.18 -19.00
C PRO A 22 4.09 -16.20 -19.67
N VAL A 23 3.99 -17.38 -19.09
CA VAL A 23 3.11 -18.46 -19.59
C VAL A 23 1.91 -18.69 -18.68
N GLY A 24 1.76 -17.85 -17.66
CA GLY A 24 0.62 -17.85 -16.76
C GLY A 24 0.94 -18.35 -15.36
N SER A 25 -0.03 -18.17 -14.47
CA SER A 25 -0.05 -18.72 -13.12
C SER A 25 -0.83 -20.02 -13.11
N SER A 26 -0.59 -20.88 -12.12
CA SER A 26 -1.40 -22.07 -11.91
C SER A 26 -1.78 -22.24 -10.45
N VAL A 27 -2.95 -22.84 -10.19
CA VAL A 27 -3.43 -23.15 -8.83
C VAL A 27 -2.44 -24.00 -8.06
N SER A 28 -1.86 -25.02 -8.71
CA SER A 28 -0.85 -25.89 -8.09
C SER A 28 0.43 -25.18 -7.68
N ARG A 29 0.68 -24.00 -8.21
CA ARG A 29 1.86 -23.17 -7.92
C ARG A 29 1.60 -22.09 -6.86
N GLY A 30 0.37 -21.98 -6.39
CA GLY A 30 -0.01 -20.95 -5.42
C GLY A 30 -0.08 -19.53 -5.97
N GLY A 31 0.17 -19.34 -7.26
CA GLY A 31 0.09 -18.04 -7.92
C GLY A 31 -1.30 -17.67 -8.43
N ALA A 32 -2.31 -18.46 -8.13
CA ALA A 32 -3.68 -18.22 -8.56
C ALA A 32 -4.54 -17.73 -7.40
N ALA A 33 -5.49 -16.87 -7.71
CA ALA A 33 -6.40 -16.27 -6.72
C ALA A 33 -7.34 -17.30 -6.02
N ASN A 34 -7.41 -18.53 -6.50
CA ASN A 34 -8.14 -19.64 -5.90
C ASN A 34 -7.21 -20.74 -5.33
N GLY A 35 -5.93 -20.46 -5.20
CA GLY A 35 -4.99 -21.35 -4.54
C GLY A 35 -5.19 -21.42 -3.02
N PRO A 36 -4.60 -22.41 -2.34
CA PRO A 36 -4.81 -22.64 -0.91
C PRO A 36 -4.53 -21.40 -0.04
N ALA A 37 -3.49 -20.65 -0.36
CA ALA A 37 -3.15 -19.44 0.37
C ALA A 37 -4.16 -18.32 0.17
N ALA A 38 -4.66 -18.14 -1.05
CA ALA A 38 -5.66 -17.12 -1.34
C ALA A 38 -7.00 -17.44 -0.65
N VAL A 39 -7.41 -18.71 -0.67
CA VAL A 39 -8.60 -19.18 0.05
C VAL A 39 -8.45 -18.97 1.56
N TYR A 40 -7.30 -19.34 2.13
CA TYR A 40 -7.00 -19.09 3.55
C TYR A 40 -7.04 -17.60 3.88
N ALA A 41 -6.42 -16.77 3.08
CA ALA A 41 -6.37 -15.31 3.31
C ALA A 41 -7.77 -14.69 3.23
N LEU A 42 -8.57 -15.08 2.25
CA LEU A 42 -9.94 -14.61 2.10
C LEU A 42 -10.82 -15.05 3.27
N GLN A 43 -10.71 -16.30 3.71
CA GLN A 43 -11.45 -16.79 4.88
C GLN A 43 -11.07 -16.00 6.13
N LYS A 44 -9.77 -15.78 6.37
CA LYS A 44 -9.29 -14.95 7.49
C LYS A 44 -9.82 -13.53 7.41
N TYR A 45 -9.82 -12.95 6.23
CA TYR A 45 -10.36 -11.60 6.03
C TYR A 45 -11.86 -11.53 6.39
N ILE A 46 -12.65 -12.49 5.95
CA ILE A 46 -14.08 -12.60 6.27
C ILE A 46 -14.29 -12.79 7.78
N ASP A 47 -13.54 -13.69 8.40
CA ASP A 47 -13.62 -13.95 9.85
C ASP A 47 -13.30 -12.69 10.66
N TRP A 48 -12.27 -11.94 10.28
CA TRP A 48 -11.87 -10.71 10.95
C TRP A 48 -12.88 -9.58 10.74
N LEU A 49 -13.42 -9.43 9.54
CA LEU A 49 -14.49 -8.47 9.31
C LEU A 49 -15.70 -8.74 10.19
N LYS A 50 -16.12 -10.00 10.32
CA LYS A 50 -17.28 -10.39 11.14
C LYS A 50 -17.03 -10.25 12.64
N ALA A 51 -15.82 -10.55 13.10
CA ALA A 51 -15.53 -10.63 14.53
C ALA A 51 -15.03 -9.30 15.14
N TYR A 52 -14.31 -8.48 14.36
CA TYR A 52 -13.54 -7.37 14.94
C TYR A 52 -13.70 -6.03 14.21
N ALA A 53 -14.18 -6.01 12.98
CA ALA A 53 -14.32 -4.78 12.25
C ALA A 53 -15.61 -4.04 12.61
N PRO A 54 -15.64 -2.70 12.46
CA PRO A 54 -16.90 -1.96 12.51
C PRO A 54 -17.90 -2.51 11.48
N SER A 55 -19.18 -2.44 11.78
CA SER A 55 -20.25 -2.98 10.91
C SER A 55 -20.24 -2.36 9.51
N GLU A 56 -19.77 -1.14 9.40
CA GLU A 56 -19.69 -0.37 8.15
C GLU A 56 -18.50 -0.77 7.26
N ALA A 57 -17.50 -1.44 7.84
CA ALA A 57 -16.23 -1.73 7.16
C ALA A 57 -16.39 -2.44 5.80
N PRO A 58 -17.30 -3.43 5.62
CA PRO A 58 -17.47 -4.09 4.33
C PRO A 58 -17.91 -3.17 3.19
N GLY A 59 -18.56 -2.04 3.52
CA GLY A 59 -19.04 -1.05 2.55
C GLY A 59 -18.10 0.14 2.32
N MET A 60 -17.02 0.25 3.10
CA MET A 60 -16.14 1.41 3.04
C MET A 60 -15.21 1.38 1.83
N THR A 61 -15.11 2.52 1.16
CA THR A 61 -14.09 2.80 0.15
C THR A 61 -12.79 3.30 0.80
N PHE A 62 -11.76 3.53 -0.03
CA PHE A 62 -10.50 4.12 0.41
C PHE A 62 -10.69 5.44 1.17
N SER A 63 -11.53 6.34 0.63
CA SER A 63 -11.76 7.66 1.20
C SER A 63 -12.50 7.62 2.54
N GLU A 64 -13.33 6.61 2.75
CA GLU A 64 -14.09 6.42 3.99
C GLU A 64 -13.26 5.72 5.06
N SER A 65 -12.44 4.75 4.66
CA SER A 65 -11.59 3.98 5.57
C SER A 65 -10.40 4.77 6.11
N GLY A 66 -9.83 5.67 5.31
CA GLY A 66 -8.63 6.43 5.66
C GLY A 66 -8.75 7.24 6.97
N PRO A 67 -9.83 7.99 7.21
CA PRO A 67 -10.03 8.79 8.43
C PRO A 67 -10.37 7.97 9.70
N VAL A 68 -10.79 6.71 9.56
CA VAL A 68 -11.28 5.91 10.71
C VAL A 68 -10.27 5.80 11.86
N PRO A 69 -8.97 5.59 11.64
CA PRO A 69 -8.00 5.53 12.73
C PRO A 69 -7.96 6.79 13.60
N ALA A 70 -8.15 7.97 13.00
CA ALA A 70 -8.14 9.24 13.71
C ALA A 70 -9.31 9.40 14.68
N GLN A 71 -10.40 8.66 14.49
CA GLN A 71 -11.59 8.67 15.36
C GLN A 71 -11.36 7.94 16.69
N GLY A 72 -10.36 7.06 16.76
CA GLY A 72 -10.02 6.32 17.98
C GLY A 72 -10.93 5.13 18.30
N HIS A 73 -11.77 4.71 17.37
CA HIS A 73 -12.72 3.61 17.55
C HIS A 73 -12.17 2.23 17.18
N ILE A 74 -11.00 2.18 16.55
CA ILE A 74 -10.33 0.94 16.16
C ILE A 74 -8.92 0.89 16.74
N ALA A 75 -8.41 -0.30 17.00
CA ALA A 75 -7.09 -0.52 17.57
C ALA A 75 -6.04 -0.88 16.50
N GLN A 76 -6.46 -1.36 15.35
CA GLN A 76 -5.59 -1.80 14.26
C GLN A 76 -6.22 -1.47 12.91
N GLN A 77 -5.39 -1.16 11.92
CA GLN A 77 -5.80 -1.03 10.54
C GLN A 77 -4.69 -1.59 9.63
N ILE A 78 -5.07 -2.46 8.70
CA ILE A 78 -4.20 -2.86 7.60
C ILE A 78 -4.54 -1.96 6.42
N PHE A 79 -3.63 -1.05 6.10
CA PHE A 79 -3.86 -0.02 5.09
C PHE A 79 -2.54 0.47 4.51
N TRP A 80 -2.58 1.42 3.56
CA TRP A 80 -1.37 2.05 3.07
C TRP A 80 -0.70 2.87 4.17
N TYR A 81 0.58 2.67 4.41
CA TYR A 81 1.33 3.42 5.42
C TYR A 81 1.32 4.95 5.16
N THR A 82 1.05 5.36 3.94
CA THR A 82 0.89 6.76 3.54
C THR A 82 -0.34 7.44 4.14
N THR A 83 -1.27 6.67 4.70
CA THR A 83 -2.41 7.21 5.46
C THR A 83 -2.08 7.58 6.90
N PHE A 84 -0.89 7.24 7.37
CA PHE A 84 -0.37 7.77 8.63
C PHE A 84 -0.01 9.24 8.43
N THR A 85 -1.03 10.06 8.40
CA THR A 85 -0.99 11.44 7.91
C THR A 85 -1.10 12.45 9.04
N ALA A 86 -1.02 13.73 8.68
CA ALA A 86 -1.27 14.85 9.58
C ALA A 86 -2.60 14.72 10.36
N ASP A 87 -3.59 14.05 9.80
CA ASP A 87 -4.88 13.85 10.50
C ASP A 87 -4.77 12.93 11.72
N MET A 88 -3.78 12.03 11.76
CA MET A 88 -3.57 11.12 12.91
C MET A 88 -2.67 11.71 14.00
N ILE A 89 -2.06 12.85 13.77
CA ILE A 89 -1.16 13.53 14.70
C ILE A 89 -1.66 14.93 15.10
N LYS A 90 -2.87 15.29 14.67
CA LYS A 90 -3.46 16.58 14.98
C LYS A 90 -3.80 16.67 16.46
N GLU A 91 -3.35 17.74 17.10
CA GLU A 91 -3.63 18.01 18.52
C GLU A 91 -5.14 18.02 18.80
N GLY A 92 -5.50 17.50 19.96
CA GLY A 92 -6.89 17.41 20.41
C GLY A 92 -7.64 16.15 19.96
N LEU A 93 -7.03 15.30 19.12
CA LEU A 93 -7.64 14.02 18.78
C LEU A 93 -7.46 12.98 19.89
N ALA A 94 -8.45 12.10 20.07
CA ALA A 94 -8.40 11.00 21.03
C ALA A 94 -7.19 10.06 20.86
N VAL A 95 -6.61 10.05 19.66
CA VAL A 95 -5.46 9.21 19.27
C VAL A 95 -4.12 9.92 19.42
N VAL A 96 -4.09 11.11 20.01
CA VAL A 96 -2.89 11.88 20.28
C VAL A 96 -2.75 12.10 21.78
N ASN A 97 -1.57 11.89 22.32
CA ASN A 97 -1.24 12.13 23.72
C ASN A 97 -1.11 13.65 23.99
N GLU A 98 -1.14 14.04 25.27
CA GLU A 98 -0.97 15.45 25.69
C GLU A 98 0.35 16.05 25.24
N ASP A 99 1.41 15.24 25.11
CA ASP A 99 2.73 15.65 24.63
C ASP A 99 2.81 15.78 23.09
N GLY A 100 1.68 15.58 22.38
CA GLY A 100 1.60 15.62 20.93
C GLY A 100 2.12 14.36 20.22
N THR A 101 2.44 13.30 20.93
CA THR A 101 2.83 12.02 20.32
C THR A 101 1.61 11.21 19.93
N PRO A 102 1.62 10.50 18.78
CA PRO A 102 0.49 9.66 18.40
C PRO A 102 0.44 8.35 19.20
N LYS A 103 -0.74 7.89 19.53
CA LYS A 103 -0.98 6.56 20.11
C LYS A 103 -0.77 5.46 19.07
N TRP A 104 -0.99 5.76 17.80
CA TRP A 104 -0.75 4.86 16.68
C TRP A 104 0.74 4.60 16.45
N ARG A 105 1.04 3.38 16.03
CA ARG A 105 2.40 2.97 15.63
C ARG A 105 2.36 2.23 14.30
N MET A 106 3.38 2.45 13.49
CA MET A 106 3.62 1.67 12.28
C MET A 106 4.16 0.29 12.64
N ALA A 107 3.65 -0.70 11.94
CA ALA A 107 4.18 -2.06 11.95
C ALA A 107 4.20 -2.61 10.52
N PRO A 108 5.10 -3.53 10.17
CA PRO A 108 5.01 -4.28 8.92
C PRO A 108 3.68 -5.02 8.83
N SER A 109 3.19 -5.23 7.60
CA SER A 109 1.99 -6.04 7.37
C SER A 109 2.18 -7.43 7.98
N PRO A 110 1.16 -7.98 8.64
CA PRO A 110 1.21 -9.33 9.16
C PRO A 110 1.31 -10.36 8.04
N HIS A 111 1.87 -11.51 8.34
CA HIS A 111 1.91 -12.63 7.41
C HIS A 111 1.36 -13.90 8.07
N GLY A 112 0.88 -14.81 7.25
CA GLY A 112 0.30 -16.07 7.68
C GLY A 112 1.23 -17.27 7.46
N PRO A 113 0.70 -18.49 7.65
CA PRO A 113 1.49 -19.72 7.61
C PRO A 113 2.06 -20.07 6.23
N TYR A 114 1.56 -19.43 5.19
CA TYR A 114 2.06 -19.63 3.82
C TYR A 114 3.21 -18.68 3.45
N TRP A 115 3.52 -17.71 4.31
CA TRP A 115 4.65 -16.82 4.08
C TRP A 115 5.98 -17.50 4.41
N GLN A 116 6.98 -17.24 3.59
CA GLN A 116 8.36 -17.69 3.81
C GLN A 116 9.31 -16.51 3.71
N GLU A 117 10.46 -16.61 4.36
CA GLU A 117 11.46 -15.56 4.30
C GLU A 117 11.88 -15.25 2.86
N GLY A 118 11.97 -13.96 2.53
CA GLY A 118 12.22 -13.48 1.18
C GLY A 118 10.98 -13.18 0.36
N MET A 119 9.79 -13.64 0.78
CA MET A 119 8.53 -13.22 0.14
C MET A 119 8.18 -11.79 0.46
N LYS A 120 7.47 -11.14 -0.45
CA LYS A 120 6.96 -9.79 -0.24
C LYS A 120 5.74 -9.81 0.68
N LEU A 121 5.59 -8.76 1.50
CA LEU A 121 4.47 -8.60 2.44
C LEU A 121 3.27 -7.87 1.83
N GLY A 122 3.45 -7.26 0.68
CA GLY A 122 2.43 -6.49 0.02
C GLY A 122 2.99 -5.74 -1.17
N TYR A 123 2.25 -4.76 -1.64
CA TYR A 123 2.67 -3.90 -2.74
C TYR A 123 2.76 -2.43 -2.31
N GLN A 124 3.52 -1.66 -3.06
CA GLN A 124 3.59 -0.22 -2.93
C GLN A 124 3.19 0.42 -4.26
N ASP A 125 2.21 1.31 -4.21
CA ASP A 125 1.84 2.10 -5.36
C ASP A 125 2.98 3.00 -5.81
N THR A 126 3.22 2.99 -7.11
CA THR A 126 4.20 3.86 -7.76
C THR A 126 3.44 4.78 -8.71
N GLY A 127 2.87 5.86 -8.17
CA GLY A 127 2.19 6.87 -8.96
C GLY A 127 3.18 7.61 -9.86
N ALA A 128 2.89 7.72 -11.14
CA ALA A 128 3.72 8.43 -12.10
C ALA A 128 2.87 9.39 -12.95
N TRP A 129 3.45 10.54 -13.24
CA TRP A 129 2.88 11.48 -14.19
C TRP A 129 3.30 11.10 -15.59
N THR A 130 2.34 11.00 -16.49
CA THR A 130 2.58 10.69 -17.89
C THR A 130 2.08 11.82 -18.80
N LEU A 131 2.74 11.99 -19.92
CA LEU A 131 2.37 12.98 -20.93
C LEU A 131 1.89 12.26 -22.18
N LEU A 132 0.64 12.48 -22.54
CA LEU A 132 0.06 11.89 -23.74
C LEU A 132 0.71 12.48 -25.01
N LYS A 133 1.08 11.62 -25.93
CA LYS A 133 1.68 12.03 -27.23
C LYS A 133 0.72 12.92 -28.04
N SER A 134 -0.58 12.70 -27.91
CA SER A 134 -1.63 13.47 -28.59
C SER A 134 -1.85 14.88 -28.04
N THR A 135 -1.34 15.19 -26.84
CA THR A 135 -1.44 16.54 -26.25
C THR A 135 -0.57 17.53 -27.04
N PRO A 136 -1.06 18.73 -27.37
CA PRO A 136 -0.26 19.76 -28.03
C PRO A 136 1.05 20.05 -27.32
N LEU A 137 2.10 20.36 -28.10
CA LEU A 137 3.46 20.46 -27.59
C LEU A 137 3.65 21.55 -26.52
N ASP A 138 3.00 22.69 -26.69
CA ASP A 138 3.01 23.80 -25.73
C ASP A 138 2.43 23.37 -24.39
N ARG A 139 1.31 22.66 -24.39
CA ARG A 139 0.68 22.11 -23.19
C ARG A 139 1.54 21.02 -22.55
N ARG A 140 2.18 20.15 -23.35
CA ARG A 140 3.12 19.15 -22.82
C ARG A 140 4.33 19.81 -22.15
N LYS A 141 4.86 20.89 -22.72
CA LYS A 141 5.93 21.67 -22.11
C LYS A 141 5.51 22.27 -20.77
N ALA A 142 4.32 22.88 -20.71
CA ALA A 142 3.78 23.43 -19.47
C ALA A 142 3.58 22.36 -18.40
N ALA A 143 2.99 21.21 -18.76
CA ALA A 143 2.79 20.08 -17.87
C ALA A 143 4.13 19.51 -17.37
N TRP A 144 5.13 19.44 -18.23
CA TRP A 144 6.48 19.01 -17.84
C TRP A 144 7.14 19.96 -16.84
N LEU A 145 7.05 21.26 -17.06
CA LEU A 145 7.55 22.26 -16.11
C LEU A 145 6.83 22.18 -14.76
N TYR A 146 5.53 21.97 -14.78
CA TYR A 146 4.77 21.74 -13.54
C TYR A 146 5.23 20.47 -12.81
N ALA A 147 5.38 19.34 -13.54
CA ALA A 147 5.89 18.10 -12.96
C ALA A 147 7.29 18.28 -12.35
N GLN A 148 8.18 18.98 -13.04
CA GLN A 148 9.51 19.31 -12.51
C GLN A 148 9.42 20.17 -11.25
N PHE A 149 8.55 21.16 -11.24
CA PHE A 149 8.35 22.02 -10.06
C PHE A 149 7.85 21.20 -8.87
N VAL A 150 6.75 20.43 -9.01
CA VAL A 150 6.16 19.70 -7.87
C VAL A 150 7.03 18.55 -7.36
N THR A 151 7.98 18.09 -8.17
CA THR A 151 8.96 17.08 -7.79
C THR A 151 10.35 17.65 -7.48
N ALA A 152 10.54 18.96 -7.58
CA ALA A 152 11.79 19.61 -7.22
C ALA A 152 12.14 19.34 -5.74
N LYS A 153 13.43 19.19 -5.43
CA LYS A 153 13.93 18.82 -4.10
C LYS A 153 13.37 19.70 -2.98
N THR A 154 13.35 21.02 -3.19
CA THR A 154 12.85 21.98 -2.20
C THR A 154 11.33 21.90 -1.99
N VAL A 155 10.59 21.69 -3.08
CA VAL A 155 9.12 21.55 -3.02
C VAL A 155 8.74 20.20 -2.44
N SER A 156 9.41 19.14 -2.84
CA SER A 156 9.21 17.79 -2.33
C SER A 156 9.42 17.73 -0.81
N LEU A 157 10.50 18.31 -0.31
CA LEU A 157 10.75 18.37 1.14
C LEU A 157 9.64 19.13 1.89
N LYS A 158 9.20 20.28 1.39
CA LYS A 158 8.09 21.03 2.00
C LYS A 158 6.80 20.20 2.04
N LYS A 159 6.48 19.49 0.97
CA LYS A 159 5.33 18.60 0.91
C LYS A 159 5.43 17.46 1.93
N THR A 160 6.60 16.87 2.06
CA THR A 160 6.87 15.79 3.02
C THR A 160 6.69 16.27 4.46
N VAL A 161 7.20 17.45 4.80
CA VAL A 161 7.11 18.02 6.15
C VAL A 161 5.66 18.33 6.56
N VAL A 162 4.78 18.67 5.61
CA VAL A 162 3.35 18.89 5.89
C VAL A 162 2.51 17.59 5.83
N GLY A 163 3.14 16.42 5.76
CA GLY A 163 2.47 15.12 5.90
C GLY A 163 2.16 14.40 4.60
N LEU A 164 2.67 14.88 3.45
CA LEU A 164 2.53 14.13 2.20
C LEU A 164 3.63 13.08 2.08
N THR A 165 3.34 12.00 1.36
CA THR A 165 4.28 10.90 1.14
C THR A 165 5.59 11.39 0.52
N PRO A 166 6.75 11.10 1.13
CA PRO A 166 8.04 11.45 0.55
C PRO A 166 8.31 10.66 -0.73
N ILE A 167 8.74 11.37 -1.75
CA ILE A 167 9.09 10.77 -3.04
C ILE A 167 10.61 10.70 -3.27
N ARG A 168 11.40 11.19 -2.31
CA ARG A 168 12.86 11.24 -2.41
C ARG A 168 13.51 10.70 -1.14
N ASP A 169 14.55 9.92 -1.30
CA ASP A 169 15.36 9.45 -0.18
C ASP A 169 16.00 10.62 0.59
N SER A 170 16.38 11.68 -0.10
CA SER A 170 16.90 12.89 0.53
C SER A 170 15.89 13.58 1.47
N ASP A 171 14.61 13.48 1.19
CA ASP A 171 13.56 14.05 2.06
C ASP A 171 13.43 13.19 3.33
N ILE A 172 13.38 11.87 3.16
CA ILE A 172 13.32 10.89 4.25
C ILE A 172 14.51 11.05 5.20
N ARG A 173 15.70 11.33 4.67
CA ARG A 173 16.93 11.47 5.46
C ARG A 173 17.21 12.91 5.93
N SER A 174 16.32 13.83 5.66
CA SER A 174 16.50 15.23 6.06
C SER A 174 16.44 15.40 7.59
N GLN A 175 17.06 16.46 8.09
CA GLN A 175 16.95 16.84 9.50
C GLN A 175 15.49 17.14 9.86
N ALA A 176 14.74 17.82 8.99
CA ALA A 176 13.33 18.13 9.21
C ALA A 176 12.48 16.89 9.45
N MET A 177 12.75 15.78 8.73
CA MET A 177 12.07 14.50 8.99
C MET A 177 12.52 13.85 10.29
N SER A 178 13.79 14.00 10.66
CA SER A 178 14.28 13.53 11.97
C SER A 178 13.60 14.25 13.13
N ASP A 179 13.42 15.56 13.01
CA ASP A 179 12.76 16.38 14.02
C ASP A 179 11.26 16.03 14.18
N LEU A 180 10.63 15.57 13.10
CA LEU A 180 9.23 15.12 13.08
C LEU A 180 9.05 13.68 13.56
N ALA A 181 10.10 12.86 13.55
CA ALA A 181 10.01 11.42 13.83
C ALA A 181 9.23 11.07 15.12
N PRO A 182 9.41 11.76 16.26
CA PRO A 182 8.65 11.48 17.48
C PRO A 182 7.14 11.63 17.33
N LYS A 183 6.69 12.48 16.40
CA LYS A 183 5.28 12.76 16.13
C LYS A 183 4.68 11.87 15.03
N LEU A 184 5.46 10.97 14.43
CA LEU A 184 5.04 10.17 13.27
C LEU A 184 4.97 8.65 13.56
N GLY A 185 4.93 8.24 14.84
CA GLY A 185 4.57 6.88 15.24
C GLY A 185 5.38 5.75 14.62
N GLY A 186 6.67 5.99 14.30
CA GLY A 186 7.55 5.00 13.67
C GLY A 186 7.59 5.07 12.14
N LEU A 187 6.88 6.02 11.51
CA LEU A 187 6.85 6.17 10.06
C LEU A 187 8.22 6.51 9.46
N VAL A 188 8.98 7.39 10.11
CA VAL A 188 10.31 7.80 9.65
C VAL A 188 11.30 6.64 9.77
N GLU A 189 11.24 5.91 10.84
CA GLU A 189 12.03 4.69 11.07
C GLU A 189 11.70 3.63 10.03
N PHE A 190 10.42 3.43 9.73
CA PHE A 190 9.98 2.54 8.66
C PHE A 190 10.56 2.96 7.30
N TYR A 191 10.45 4.21 6.91
CA TYR A 191 11.02 4.71 5.66
C TYR A 191 12.54 4.52 5.56
N ARG A 192 13.25 4.54 6.69
CA ARG A 192 14.71 4.39 6.76
C ARG A 192 15.16 2.93 6.93
N SER A 193 14.24 2.03 7.25
CA SER A 193 14.53 0.63 7.48
C SER A 193 14.57 -0.19 6.18
N SER A 194 15.11 -1.39 6.28
CA SER A 194 15.04 -2.40 5.22
C SER A 194 13.63 -2.98 5.06
N ALA A 195 12.74 -2.80 6.04
CA ALA A 195 11.38 -3.33 6.00
C ALA A 195 10.60 -2.85 4.76
N ARG A 196 10.85 -1.62 4.30
CA ARG A 196 10.20 -1.12 3.07
C ARG A 196 10.59 -1.89 1.80
N THR A 197 11.67 -2.66 1.82
CA THR A 197 12.08 -3.51 0.69
C THR A 197 11.25 -4.80 0.60
N ALA A 198 10.46 -5.11 1.64
CA ALA A 198 9.53 -6.22 1.64
C ALA A 198 8.27 -5.96 0.81
N TRP A 199 8.14 -4.78 0.20
CA TRP A 199 7.06 -4.45 -0.71
C TRP A 199 7.52 -4.51 -2.16
N THR A 200 6.60 -4.94 -2.99
CA THR A 200 6.77 -5.00 -4.44
C THR A 200 6.18 -3.73 -5.05
N PRO A 201 6.88 -3.03 -5.96
CA PRO A 201 6.25 -1.98 -6.75
C PRO A 201 5.09 -2.56 -7.55
N THR A 202 3.95 -1.86 -7.55
CA THR A 202 2.86 -2.25 -8.42
C THR A 202 3.07 -1.72 -9.83
N GLY A 203 2.74 -2.54 -10.80
CA GLY A 203 2.60 -2.14 -12.19
C GLY A 203 1.37 -2.81 -12.75
N THR A 204 0.53 -2.07 -13.41
CA THR A 204 -0.66 -2.58 -14.11
C THR A 204 -0.33 -2.96 -15.54
N ASN A 205 0.80 -3.64 -15.74
CA ASN A 205 1.26 -4.06 -17.06
C ASN A 205 0.53 -5.31 -17.58
N VAL A 206 -0.52 -5.71 -16.90
CA VAL A 206 -1.33 -6.85 -17.31
C VAL A 206 -2.37 -6.37 -18.32
N PRO A 207 -2.39 -6.92 -19.54
CA PRO A 207 -3.45 -6.64 -20.50
C PRO A 207 -4.83 -6.91 -19.89
N ASP A 208 -5.82 -6.09 -20.23
CA ASP A 208 -7.18 -6.20 -19.72
C ASP A 208 -7.32 -6.11 -18.19
N TYR A 209 -6.34 -5.51 -17.49
CA TYR A 209 -6.38 -5.38 -16.04
C TYR A 209 -7.73 -4.88 -15.48
N PRO A 210 -8.42 -3.87 -16.06
CA PRO A 210 -9.72 -3.44 -15.55
C PRO A 210 -10.77 -4.56 -15.52
N LYS A 211 -10.79 -5.43 -16.51
CA LYS A 211 -11.66 -6.60 -16.56
C LYS A 211 -11.32 -7.63 -15.48
N LEU A 212 -10.04 -7.93 -15.33
CA LEU A 212 -9.56 -8.87 -14.31
C LEU A 212 -9.84 -8.34 -12.90
N ALA A 213 -9.60 -7.07 -12.68
CA ALA A 213 -9.87 -6.42 -11.40
C ALA A 213 -11.36 -6.46 -11.05
N GLN A 214 -12.24 -6.21 -12.00
CA GLN A 214 -13.68 -6.28 -11.79
C GLN A 214 -14.14 -7.69 -11.39
N LEU A 215 -13.64 -8.73 -12.06
CA LEU A 215 -13.92 -10.12 -11.70
C LEU A 215 -13.45 -10.43 -10.27
N TRP A 216 -12.24 -10.02 -9.92
CA TRP A 216 -11.71 -10.18 -8.59
C TRP A 216 -12.57 -9.51 -7.53
N TRP A 217 -12.84 -8.22 -7.69
CA TRP A 217 -13.61 -7.45 -6.71
C TRP A 217 -15.03 -7.98 -6.53
N ALA A 218 -15.71 -8.35 -7.61
CA ALA A 218 -17.06 -8.89 -7.54
C ALA A 218 -17.10 -10.21 -6.75
N ASN A 219 -16.16 -11.12 -7.02
CA ASN A 219 -16.11 -12.42 -6.32
C ASN A 219 -15.73 -12.26 -4.84
N VAL A 220 -14.78 -11.37 -4.51
CA VAL A 220 -14.43 -11.09 -3.11
C VAL A 220 -15.63 -10.46 -2.38
N ALA A 221 -16.32 -9.49 -2.99
CA ALA A 221 -17.50 -8.87 -2.41
C ALA A 221 -18.62 -9.90 -2.15
N ASN A 222 -18.87 -10.79 -3.10
CA ASN A 222 -19.84 -11.88 -2.91
C ASN A 222 -19.45 -12.80 -1.75
N ALA A 223 -18.18 -13.19 -1.65
CA ALA A 223 -17.71 -14.03 -0.56
C ALA A 223 -17.80 -13.35 0.82
N VAL A 224 -17.63 -12.03 0.88
CA VAL A 224 -17.79 -11.25 2.12
C VAL A 224 -19.26 -11.14 2.53
N SER A 225 -20.14 -11.02 1.56
CA SER A 225 -21.60 -10.89 1.81
C SER A 225 -22.26 -12.19 2.23
N GLY A 226 -21.72 -13.34 1.92
CA GLY A 226 -22.23 -14.69 2.25
C GLY A 226 -22.94 -15.32 1.07
#